data_5aa9e897231072463a9aa1dcba1a6e17
#
_entry.id   5aa9e897231072463a9aa1dcba1a6e17
#
_cell.length_a   1.000
_cell.length_b   1.000
_cell.length_c   1.000
_cell.angle_alpha   90.00
_cell.angle_beta   90.00
_cell.angle_gamma   90.00
#
_symmetry.space_group_name_H-M   'P 1'
#
loop_
_entity.id
_entity.type
_entity.pdbx_description
1 polymer ?
#
loop_
_entity_poly.entity_id
_entity_poly.type
_entity_poly.pdbx_seq_one_letter_code
_entity_poly.pdbx_strand_id
1 'polypeptide(L)'
;MEAKELNFRGFKANGFLMLAMHLLLISSIIICCFMQMTTPFFILGGVLLLLWFILFGGYMQLEPNEARIMVFFGKYKGTFKETGFFWVNPFMNKKKLSLRARNLDVEPIKVNDKIGNPILIGLVLVWKLKDTYKAMFEIDSQTMASDTTSSGNGKEISVGNAVANRMNAFENFVKIQSDAALRQVAGQYAYDDNEAGTDELTLRSGGEEINEQLEQKLNERLAMAGIEVVEARINYLAYAPEIAAVMLRRQQASAIISAREKIVEGACLLYTSPSPRD
;
A
#
# COMPACT_ATOMS: atom_id res chain seq x y z
N MET A 1 8.09 -6.62 23.07
CA MET A 1 6.65 -6.26 23.20
C MET A 1 6.13 -6.14 21.78
N GLU A 2 5.30 -7.03 21.29
CA GLU A 2 4.65 -6.85 20.00
C GLU A 2 3.79 -5.59 20.06
N ALA A 3 4.17 -4.61 19.28
CA ALA A 3 3.47 -3.35 19.17
C ALA A 3 2.19 -3.58 18.36
N LYS A 4 1.10 -3.77 19.07
CA LYS A 4 -0.23 -4.04 18.48
C LYS A 4 -0.97 -2.73 18.28
N GLU A 5 -1.61 -2.57 17.14
CA GLU A 5 -2.51 -1.44 16.89
C GLU A 5 -3.60 -1.39 17.97
N LEU A 6 -3.72 -0.25 18.65
CA LEU A 6 -4.73 -0.01 19.68
C LEU A 6 -5.81 0.91 19.11
N ASN A 7 -7.06 0.54 19.28
CA ASN A 7 -8.16 1.47 19.03
C ASN A 7 -8.11 2.60 20.06
N PHE A 8 -8.34 3.83 19.61
CA PHE A 8 -8.34 4.99 20.49
C PHE A 8 -9.43 4.88 21.55
N ARG A 9 -9.03 4.84 22.84
CA ARG A 9 -9.92 4.78 24.02
C ARG A 9 -9.98 6.09 24.80
N GLY A 10 -9.45 7.18 24.26
CA GLY A 10 -9.47 8.48 24.92
C GLY A 10 -10.83 9.15 24.86
N PHE A 11 -10.95 10.29 25.54
CA PHE A 11 -12.17 11.10 25.51
C PHE A 11 -12.46 11.57 24.09
N LYS A 12 -13.64 11.25 23.59
CA LYS A 12 -14.20 11.68 22.31
C LYS A 12 -15.58 12.27 22.54
N ALA A 13 -15.83 13.44 22.00
CA ALA A 13 -17.15 14.07 22.02
C ALA A 13 -17.63 14.30 20.59
N ASN A 14 -18.94 14.36 20.42
CA ASN A 14 -19.52 14.73 19.14
C ASN A 14 -19.14 16.19 18.82
N GLY A 15 -18.56 16.44 17.64
CA GLY A 15 -18.10 17.76 17.23
C GLY A 15 -19.21 18.81 17.18
N PHE A 16 -20.43 18.43 16.79
CA PHE A 16 -21.59 19.36 16.77
C PHE A 16 -22.00 19.79 18.18
N LEU A 17 -22.00 18.85 19.14
CA LEU A 17 -22.34 19.16 20.52
C LEU A 17 -21.28 20.10 21.14
N MET A 18 -20.01 19.85 20.85
CA MET A 18 -18.91 20.72 21.29
C MET A 18 -18.98 22.11 20.62
N LEU A 19 -19.41 22.18 19.38
CA LEU A 19 -19.62 23.45 18.68
C LEU A 19 -20.73 24.27 19.33
N ALA A 20 -21.86 23.64 19.70
CA ALA A 20 -22.91 24.30 20.46
C ALA A 20 -22.41 24.82 21.83
N MET A 21 -21.58 24.02 22.52
CA MET A 21 -20.94 24.44 23.78
C MET A 21 -19.98 25.62 23.59
N HIS A 22 -19.24 25.67 22.47
CA HIS A 22 -18.41 26.81 22.12
C HIS A 22 -19.21 28.09 21.87
N LEU A 23 -20.36 27.98 21.20
CA LEU A 23 -21.25 29.12 21.00
C LEU A 23 -21.83 29.64 22.33
N LEU A 24 -22.17 28.74 23.26
CA LEU A 24 -22.58 29.14 24.62
C LEU A 24 -21.46 29.81 25.39
N LEU A 25 -20.20 29.33 25.25
CA LEU A 25 -19.03 29.98 25.86
C LEU A 25 -18.81 31.40 25.30
N ILE A 26 -18.92 31.59 23.98
CA ILE A 26 -18.81 32.92 23.36
C ILE A 26 -19.92 33.86 23.91
N SER A 27 -21.16 33.40 23.96
CA SER A 27 -22.27 34.21 24.51
C SER A 27 -22.01 34.61 25.96
N SER A 28 -21.48 33.69 26.77
CA SER A 28 -21.06 33.97 28.15
C SER A 28 -19.96 35.01 28.24
N ILE A 29 -18.94 34.94 27.38
CA ILE A 29 -17.85 35.94 27.32
C ILE A 29 -18.40 37.31 26.94
N ILE A 30 -19.32 37.39 25.95
CA ILE A 30 -19.93 38.64 25.53
C ILE A 30 -20.77 39.27 26.69
N ILE A 31 -21.53 38.47 27.42
CA ILE A 31 -22.28 38.90 28.55
C ILE A 31 -21.35 39.43 29.65
N CYS A 32 -20.26 38.74 29.95
CA CYS A 32 -19.25 39.21 30.92
C CYS A 32 -18.61 40.53 30.49
N CYS A 33 -18.36 40.75 29.20
CA CYS A 33 -17.84 42.02 28.69
C CYS A 33 -18.87 43.16 28.79
N PHE A 34 -20.15 42.86 28.60
CA PHE A 34 -21.19 43.89 28.75
C PHE A 34 -21.51 44.28 30.18
N MET A 35 -21.30 43.39 31.14
CA MET A 35 -21.56 43.63 32.56
C MET A 35 -20.53 44.48 33.28
N GLN A 36 -19.59 45.07 32.61
CA GLN A 36 -18.59 46.16 32.82
C GLN A 36 -18.30 46.68 34.28
N MET A 37 -18.70 46.00 35.34
CA MET A 37 -18.86 46.68 36.63
C MET A 37 -17.79 46.42 37.66
N THR A 38 -16.90 45.43 37.53
CA THR A 38 -15.84 45.20 38.50
C THR A 38 -14.62 44.44 37.94
N THR A 39 -13.40 44.75 38.43
CA THR A 39 -12.15 44.11 38.04
C THR A 39 -12.18 42.56 37.97
N PRO A 40 -12.89 41.82 38.87
CA PRO A 40 -12.92 40.37 38.81
C PRO A 40 -13.63 39.81 37.53
N PHE A 41 -14.58 40.53 36.95
CA PHE A 41 -15.27 40.08 35.71
C PHE A 41 -14.36 40.16 34.47
N PHE A 42 -13.41 41.15 34.43
CA PHE A 42 -12.41 41.22 33.36
C PHE A 42 -11.42 40.06 33.42
N ILE A 43 -10.98 39.67 34.61
CA ILE A 43 -10.07 38.53 34.81
C ILE A 43 -10.80 37.24 34.41
N LEU A 44 -12.04 37.06 34.83
CA LEU A 44 -12.87 35.89 34.48
C LEU A 44 -13.09 35.81 32.97
N GLY A 45 -13.42 36.92 32.30
CA GLY A 45 -13.58 36.98 30.82
C GLY A 45 -12.31 36.62 30.08
N GLY A 46 -11.14 37.10 30.56
CA GLY A 46 -9.84 36.75 30.00
C GLY A 46 -9.51 35.25 30.11
N VAL A 47 -9.79 34.65 31.27
CA VAL A 47 -9.61 33.19 31.48
C VAL A 47 -10.53 32.39 30.60
N LEU A 48 -11.81 32.77 30.49
CA LEU A 48 -12.79 32.09 29.59
C LEU A 48 -12.37 32.20 28.13
N LEU A 49 -11.87 33.34 27.69
CA LEU A 49 -11.37 33.53 26.32
C LEU A 49 -10.15 32.66 26.04
N LEU A 50 -9.22 32.56 26.95
CA LEU A 50 -8.06 31.70 26.83
C LEU A 50 -8.48 30.22 26.78
N LEU A 51 -9.40 29.79 27.61
CA LEU A 51 -9.96 28.45 27.61
C LEU A 51 -10.67 28.14 26.29
N TRP A 52 -11.45 29.07 25.78
CA TRP A 52 -12.13 28.97 24.49
C TRP A 52 -11.13 28.75 23.35
N PHE A 53 -10.04 29.51 23.34
CA PHE A 53 -8.99 29.40 22.31
C PHE A 53 -8.30 28.04 22.35
N ILE A 54 -7.99 27.52 23.54
CA ILE A 54 -7.38 26.19 23.71
C ILE A 54 -8.34 25.09 23.22
N LEU A 55 -9.60 25.15 23.60
CA LEU A 55 -10.60 24.14 23.23
C LEU A 55 -10.86 24.10 21.72
N PHE A 56 -10.67 25.25 21.03
CA PHE A 56 -10.85 25.33 19.57
C PHE A 56 -9.91 24.41 18.79
N GLY A 57 -8.70 24.12 19.28
CA GLY A 57 -7.75 23.20 18.66
C GLY A 57 -8.15 21.71 18.67
N GLY A 58 -9.27 21.37 19.38
CA GLY A 58 -9.70 19.97 19.54
C GLY A 58 -10.49 19.36 18.36
N TYR A 59 -11.00 20.16 17.46
CA TYR A 59 -11.84 19.67 16.35
C TYR A 59 -11.07 18.82 15.34
N MET A 60 -11.71 17.77 14.88
CA MET A 60 -11.22 16.94 13.79
C MET A 60 -12.38 16.35 12.97
N GLN A 61 -12.19 16.29 11.67
CA GLN A 61 -13.05 15.61 10.72
C GLN A 61 -12.32 14.40 10.16
N LEU A 62 -13.03 13.27 10.05
CA LEU A 62 -12.50 12.04 9.48
C LEU A 62 -13.41 11.54 8.37
N GLU A 63 -12.84 11.35 7.19
CA GLU A 63 -13.52 10.79 6.02
C GLU A 63 -13.50 9.25 6.05
N PRO A 64 -14.39 8.58 5.30
CA PRO A 64 -14.32 7.14 5.11
C PRO A 64 -12.94 6.68 4.56
N ASN A 65 -12.45 5.55 5.06
CA ASN A 65 -11.14 5.00 4.71
C ASN A 65 -9.96 5.93 5.02
N GLU A 66 -10.08 6.72 6.07
CA GLU A 66 -9.00 7.47 6.69
C GLU A 66 -8.81 7.04 8.14
N ALA A 67 -7.60 7.16 8.62
CA ALA A 67 -7.27 6.95 10.01
C ALA A 67 -6.48 8.13 10.57
N ARG A 68 -6.70 8.42 11.85
CA ARG A 68 -5.86 9.39 12.58
C ARG A 68 -5.15 8.69 13.74
N ILE A 69 -3.84 8.77 13.72
CA ILE A 69 -2.98 8.28 14.79
C ILE A 69 -2.89 9.37 15.85
N MET A 70 -3.29 9.00 17.07
CA MET A 70 -3.30 9.89 18.23
C MET A 70 -2.04 9.71 19.06
N VAL A 71 -1.22 10.75 19.12
CA VAL A 71 0.01 10.79 19.93
C VAL A 71 -0.10 11.90 20.96
N PHE A 72 0.07 11.57 22.24
CA PHE A 72 0.03 12.50 23.34
C PHE A 72 1.41 12.61 23.97
N PHE A 73 2.06 13.76 23.85
CA PHE A 73 3.42 14.00 24.34
C PHE A 73 4.40 12.86 24.04
N GLY A 74 4.44 12.41 22.78
CA GLY A 74 5.31 11.32 22.33
C GLY A 74 4.79 9.90 22.60
N LYS A 75 3.73 9.72 23.42
CA LYS A 75 3.14 8.41 23.70
C LYS A 75 1.99 8.10 22.75
N TYR A 76 2.05 6.95 22.08
CA TYR A 76 0.94 6.46 21.26
C TYR A 76 -0.27 6.11 22.12
N LYS A 77 -1.43 6.67 21.80
CA LYS A 77 -2.70 6.49 22.53
C LYS A 77 -3.72 5.65 21.77
N GLY A 78 -3.46 5.36 20.50
CA GLY A 78 -4.33 4.58 19.65
C GLY A 78 -4.62 5.24 18.33
N THR A 79 -5.26 4.48 17.44
CA THR A 79 -5.71 4.91 16.11
C THR A 79 -7.20 5.13 16.13
N PHE A 80 -7.64 6.24 15.56
CA PHE A 80 -9.03 6.61 15.41
C PHE A 80 -9.46 6.36 13.96
N LYS A 81 -10.47 5.48 13.77
CA LYS A 81 -10.97 5.07 12.45
C LYS A 81 -12.46 5.39 12.24
N GLU A 82 -13.15 5.91 13.25
CA GLU A 82 -14.59 6.25 13.15
C GLU A 82 -14.77 7.49 12.28
N THR A 83 -15.64 7.42 11.29
CA THR A 83 -15.94 8.53 10.37
C THR A 83 -16.88 9.53 11.00
N GLY A 84 -16.66 10.81 10.75
CA GLY A 84 -17.51 11.87 11.22
C GLY A 84 -16.76 13.08 11.74
N PHE A 85 -17.50 13.96 12.42
CA PHE A 85 -16.99 15.17 13.05
C PHE A 85 -16.92 15.01 14.56
N PHE A 86 -15.70 15.04 15.09
CA PHE A 86 -15.42 14.76 16.49
C PHE A 86 -14.60 15.88 17.12
N TRP A 87 -14.71 15.96 18.42
CA TRP A 87 -13.82 16.76 19.24
C TRP A 87 -13.00 15.84 20.17
N VAL A 88 -11.69 16.05 20.18
CA VAL A 88 -10.75 15.32 21.03
C VAL A 88 -9.82 16.32 21.72
N ASN A 89 -9.06 15.85 22.71
CA ASN A 89 -8.13 16.71 23.44
C ASN A 89 -7.21 17.50 22.49
N PRO A 90 -7.19 18.86 22.58
CA PRO A 90 -6.41 19.73 21.71
C PRO A 90 -4.89 19.50 21.79
N PHE A 91 -4.37 19.00 22.91
CA PHE A 91 -2.94 18.71 23.08
C PHE A 91 -2.48 17.42 22.39
N MET A 92 -3.36 16.68 21.75
CA MET A 92 -2.99 15.49 20.98
C MET A 92 -2.50 15.86 19.58
N ASN A 93 -1.34 15.32 19.22
CA ASN A 93 -0.87 15.36 17.84
C ASN A 93 -1.65 14.33 17.01
N LYS A 94 -2.28 14.79 15.92
CA LYS A 94 -3.19 14.04 15.07
C LYS A 94 -2.51 13.80 13.72
N LYS A 95 -1.94 12.61 13.49
CA LYS A 95 -1.31 12.27 12.21
C LYS A 95 -2.32 11.53 11.31
N LYS A 96 -2.63 12.11 10.15
CA LYS A 96 -3.58 11.56 9.17
C LYS A 96 -2.89 10.52 8.28
N LEU A 97 -3.56 9.38 8.05
CA LEU A 97 -3.19 8.34 7.09
C LEU A 97 -4.39 7.95 6.24
N SER A 98 -4.14 7.59 4.98
CA SER A 98 -5.15 7.02 4.09
C SER A 98 -5.10 5.50 4.15
N LEU A 99 -6.26 4.86 4.31
CA LEU A 99 -6.42 3.40 4.28
C LEU A 99 -6.99 2.91 2.94
N ARG A 100 -7.14 3.83 1.97
CA ARG A 100 -7.66 3.51 0.63
C ARG A 100 -6.69 2.62 -0.10
N ALA A 101 -7.21 1.64 -0.83
CA ALA A 101 -6.41 0.82 -1.72
C ALA A 101 -5.79 1.66 -2.84
N ARG A 102 -4.56 1.32 -3.23
CA ARG A 102 -3.78 1.99 -4.27
C ARG A 102 -3.25 0.97 -5.25
N ASN A 103 -3.22 1.34 -6.51
CA ASN A 103 -2.56 0.58 -7.55
C ASN A 103 -1.12 1.04 -7.69
N LEU A 104 -0.22 0.09 -7.89
CA LEU A 104 1.17 0.32 -8.26
C LEU A 104 1.49 -0.53 -9.48
N ASP A 105 1.96 0.11 -10.53
CA ASP A 105 2.52 -0.55 -11.71
C ASP A 105 4.05 -0.49 -11.59
N VAL A 106 4.66 -1.66 -11.46
CA VAL A 106 6.11 -1.81 -11.31
C VAL A 106 6.70 -2.02 -12.70
N GLU A 107 7.61 -1.13 -13.09
CA GLU A 107 8.33 -1.25 -14.35
C GLU A 107 9.01 -2.61 -14.49
N PRO A 108 9.03 -3.20 -15.71
CA PRO A 108 9.66 -4.48 -15.93
C PRO A 108 11.14 -4.49 -15.53
N ILE A 109 11.50 -5.43 -14.67
CA ILE A 109 12.89 -5.64 -14.23
C ILE A 109 13.50 -6.85 -14.92
N LYS A 110 14.82 -6.78 -15.16
CA LYS A 110 15.59 -7.91 -15.70
C LYS A 110 15.95 -8.86 -14.56
N VAL A 111 15.52 -10.11 -14.68
CA VAL A 111 15.81 -11.19 -13.74
C VAL A 111 16.20 -12.46 -14.50
N ASN A 112 16.81 -13.43 -13.82
CA ASN A 112 17.05 -14.74 -14.41
C ASN A 112 15.98 -15.71 -13.94
N ASP A 113 15.50 -16.56 -14.83
CA ASP A 113 14.61 -17.67 -14.53
C ASP A 113 15.37 -18.83 -13.83
N LYS A 114 14.67 -19.94 -13.51
CA LYS A 114 15.23 -21.14 -12.87
C LYS A 114 16.41 -21.72 -13.63
N ILE A 115 16.45 -21.57 -14.94
CA ILE A 115 17.48 -22.15 -15.83
C ILE A 115 18.63 -21.17 -16.04
N GLY A 116 18.46 -19.90 -15.71
CA GLY A 116 19.46 -18.85 -15.86
C GLY A 116 19.26 -17.96 -17.08
N ASN A 117 18.13 -18.08 -17.79
CA ASN A 117 17.82 -17.20 -18.91
C ASN A 117 17.40 -15.82 -18.41
N PRO A 118 17.94 -14.73 -18.98
CA PRO A 118 17.49 -13.39 -18.63
C PRO A 118 16.12 -13.09 -19.21
N ILE A 119 15.16 -12.76 -18.33
CA ILE A 119 13.80 -12.38 -18.66
C ILE A 119 13.48 -10.98 -18.14
N LEU A 120 12.54 -10.31 -18.77
CA LEU A 120 11.92 -9.08 -18.29
C LEU A 120 10.55 -9.43 -17.70
N ILE A 121 10.34 -9.08 -16.43
CA ILE A 121 9.11 -9.35 -15.73
C ILE A 121 8.61 -8.07 -15.06
N GLY A 122 7.35 -7.72 -15.30
CA GLY A 122 6.64 -6.60 -14.69
C GLY A 122 5.49 -7.07 -13.83
N LEU A 123 5.08 -6.24 -12.88
CA LEU A 123 4.08 -6.54 -11.87
C LEU A 123 3.12 -5.36 -11.70
N VAL A 124 1.84 -5.65 -11.65
CA VAL A 124 0.81 -4.73 -11.12
C VAL A 124 0.31 -5.26 -9.80
N LEU A 125 0.23 -4.40 -8.82
CA LEU A 125 -0.27 -4.77 -7.50
C LEU A 125 -1.23 -3.73 -6.93
N VAL A 126 -2.18 -4.21 -6.15
CA VAL A 126 -3.10 -3.41 -5.35
C VAL A 126 -2.75 -3.59 -3.88
N TRP A 127 -2.47 -2.50 -3.19
CA TRP A 127 -2.07 -2.52 -1.80
C TRP A 127 -2.83 -1.50 -0.96
N LYS A 128 -2.93 -1.73 0.35
CA LYS A 128 -3.53 -0.82 1.33
C LYS A 128 -2.81 -0.91 2.67
N LEU A 129 -2.96 0.11 3.50
CA LEU A 129 -2.48 0.07 4.88
C LEU A 129 -3.48 -0.71 5.76
N LYS A 130 -3.00 -1.72 6.47
CA LYS A 130 -3.77 -2.55 7.42
C LYS A 130 -3.48 -2.17 8.87
N ASP A 131 -2.21 -2.05 9.21
CA ASP A 131 -1.74 -1.68 10.55
C ASP A 131 -1.11 -0.30 10.54
N THR A 132 -1.82 0.67 11.11
CA THR A 132 -1.38 2.07 11.13
C THR A 132 -0.24 2.32 12.11
N TYR A 133 -0.13 1.49 13.17
CA TYR A 133 0.97 1.62 14.13
C TYR A 133 2.30 1.26 13.48
N LYS A 134 2.38 0.08 12.85
CA LYS A 134 3.59 -0.38 12.14
C LYS A 134 3.99 0.61 11.05
N ALA A 135 3.02 1.04 10.22
CA ALA A 135 3.26 1.98 9.16
C ALA A 135 3.83 3.34 9.63
N MET A 136 3.52 3.76 10.85
CA MET A 136 3.95 5.08 11.33
C MET A 136 5.20 5.05 12.22
N PHE A 137 5.46 3.95 12.91
CA PHE A 137 6.48 3.91 13.97
C PHE A 137 7.56 2.84 13.76
N GLU A 138 7.32 1.82 12.93
CA GLU A 138 8.30 0.77 12.66
C GLU A 138 9.11 1.05 11.40
N ILE A 139 8.58 1.86 10.48
CA ILE A 139 9.28 2.24 9.26
C ILE A 139 9.55 3.74 9.25
N ASP A 140 10.80 4.10 8.98
CA ASP A 140 11.17 5.50 8.79
C ASP A 140 10.79 5.97 7.38
N SER A 141 9.65 6.65 7.31
CA SER A 141 9.15 7.22 6.06
C SER A 141 10.00 8.41 5.54
N GLN A 142 10.94 8.92 6.35
CA GLN A 142 11.79 10.05 5.94
C GLN A 142 12.98 9.59 5.10
N THR A 143 13.57 8.44 5.43
CA THR A 143 14.69 7.86 4.67
C THR A 143 14.26 7.35 3.30
N MET A 144 12.99 7.03 3.11
CA MET A 144 12.45 6.52 1.85
C MET A 144 12.06 7.61 0.85
N ALA A 145 11.88 8.85 1.32
CA ALA A 145 11.50 10.01 0.49
C ALA A 145 12.71 10.71 -0.18
N SER A 146 13.94 10.24 0.05
CA SER A 146 15.16 10.96 -0.30
C SER A 146 15.51 10.99 -1.80
N ASP A 147 14.83 10.23 -2.66
CA ASP A 147 15.17 10.19 -4.09
C ASP A 147 14.41 11.20 -4.96
N THR A 148 13.46 11.98 -4.40
CA THR A 148 12.61 12.85 -5.24
C THR A 148 12.74 14.35 -4.96
N THR A 149 13.61 14.81 -4.06
CA THR A 149 13.74 16.24 -3.75
C THR A 149 15.15 16.76 -3.86
N SER A 150 15.66 16.72 -5.09
CA SER A 150 16.73 17.62 -5.54
C SER A 150 16.15 18.68 -6.47
N SER A 151 15.20 19.48 -6.00
CA SER A 151 14.82 20.73 -6.66
C SER A 151 14.43 21.75 -5.59
N GLY A 152 15.36 22.70 -5.40
CA GLY A 152 15.21 23.80 -4.47
C GLY A 152 13.98 24.64 -4.76
N ASN A 153 13.14 24.78 -3.78
CA ASN A 153 12.47 26.03 -3.42
C ASN A 153 11.69 25.80 -2.12
N GLY A 154 12.02 26.55 -1.09
CA GLY A 154 11.30 26.54 0.18
C GLY A 154 9.84 26.92 -0.01
N LYS A 155 8.99 25.91 -0.10
CA LYS A 155 7.53 26.06 -0.08
C LYS A 155 7.00 25.41 1.19
N GLU A 156 6.24 26.20 1.92
CA GLU A 156 5.52 25.82 3.13
C GLU A 156 4.86 24.45 2.99
N ILE A 157 5.15 23.56 3.94
CA ILE A 157 4.58 22.21 3.99
C ILE A 157 3.11 22.34 4.40
N SER A 158 2.21 22.44 3.43
CA SER A 158 0.78 22.31 3.70
C SER A 158 0.50 20.89 4.22
N VAL A 159 -0.44 20.76 5.15
CA VAL A 159 -0.81 19.46 5.77
C VAL A 159 -1.17 18.40 4.71
N GLY A 160 -1.69 18.81 3.57
CA GLY A 160 -1.96 17.94 2.42
C GLY A 160 -0.70 17.32 1.82
N ASN A 161 0.36 18.09 1.69
CA ASN A 161 1.64 17.63 1.14
C ASN A 161 2.33 16.60 2.07
N ALA A 162 2.18 16.76 3.40
CA ALA A 162 2.77 15.82 4.36
C ALA A 162 2.12 14.42 4.31
N VAL A 163 0.83 14.31 3.99
CA VAL A 163 0.15 13.02 3.80
C VAL A 163 0.58 12.41 2.47
N ALA A 164 0.61 13.21 1.39
CA ALA A 164 1.05 12.77 0.08
C ALA A 164 2.49 12.24 0.11
N ASN A 165 3.42 12.99 0.71
CA ASN A 165 4.82 12.59 0.83
C ASN A 165 5.00 11.27 1.60
N ARG A 166 4.24 11.07 2.68
CA ARG A 166 4.25 9.79 3.39
C ARG A 166 3.73 8.64 2.54
N MET A 167 2.64 8.85 1.81
CA MET A 167 2.09 7.82 0.94
C MET A 167 3.02 7.47 -0.21
N ASN A 168 3.74 8.44 -0.77
CA ASN A 168 4.77 8.21 -1.78
C ASN A 168 5.97 7.42 -1.21
N ALA A 169 6.34 7.68 0.05
CA ALA A 169 7.36 6.89 0.73
C ALA A 169 6.96 5.41 0.91
N PHE A 170 5.70 5.14 1.26
CA PHE A 170 5.18 3.76 1.31
C PHE A 170 5.15 3.12 -0.08
N GLU A 171 4.78 3.87 -1.12
CA GLU A 171 4.77 3.39 -2.50
C GLU A 171 6.17 2.99 -2.97
N ASN A 172 7.18 3.80 -2.70
CA ASN A 172 8.58 3.47 -2.97
C ASN A 172 9.04 2.23 -2.20
N PHE A 173 8.65 2.09 -0.94
CA PHE A 173 8.95 0.90 -0.16
C PHE A 173 8.32 -0.35 -0.77
N VAL A 174 7.04 -0.28 -1.13
CA VAL A 174 6.33 -1.38 -1.81
C VAL A 174 7.03 -1.72 -3.12
N LYS A 175 7.43 -0.73 -3.94
CA LYS A 175 8.15 -0.94 -5.20
C LYS A 175 9.45 -1.73 -4.98
N ILE A 176 10.28 -1.30 -4.05
CA ILE A 176 11.56 -1.97 -3.74
C ILE A 176 11.35 -3.42 -3.26
N GLN A 177 10.36 -3.64 -2.38
CA GLN A 177 10.05 -4.98 -1.89
C GLN A 177 9.44 -5.86 -2.97
N SER A 178 8.69 -5.27 -3.91
CA SER A 178 8.13 -5.97 -5.06
C SER A 178 9.21 -6.46 -6.02
N ASP A 179 10.21 -5.65 -6.31
CA ASP A 179 11.36 -6.05 -7.12
C ASP A 179 12.10 -7.25 -6.51
N ALA A 180 12.27 -7.23 -5.18
CA ALA A 180 12.93 -8.32 -4.46
C ALA A 180 12.09 -9.61 -4.46
N ALA A 181 10.77 -9.51 -4.32
CA ALA A 181 9.85 -10.64 -4.37
C ALA A 181 9.80 -11.25 -5.79
N LEU A 182 9.71 -10.40 -6.82
CA LEU A 182 9.74 -10.83 -8.23
C LEU A 182 11.01 -11.61 -8.55
N ARG A 183 12.19 -11.13 -8.14
CA ARG A 183 13.46 -11.85 -8.36
C ARG A 183 13.45 -13.22 -7.68
N GLN A 184 12.88 -13.30 -6.49
CA GLN A 184 12.83 -14.57 -5.74
C GLN A 184 11.88 -15.56 -6.40
N VAL A 185 10.70 -15.13 -6.83
CA VAL A 185 9.68 -16.00 -7.45
C VAL A 185 10.12 -16.39 -8.87
N ALA A 186 10.59 -15.44 -9.67
CA ALA A 186 11.06 -15.72 -11.03
C ALA A 186 12.21 -16.75 -11.07
N GLY A 187 13.12 -16.71 -10.09
CA GLY A 187 14.22 -17.68 -10.00
C GLY A 187 13.80 -19.11 -9.61
N GLN A 188 12.53 -19.33 -9.23
CA GLN A 188 12.02 -20.67 -8.88
C GLN A 188 11.37 -21.40 -10.06
N TYR A 189 10.95 -20.66 -11.09
CA TYR A 189 10.21 -21.19 -12.24
C TYR A 189 10.96 -20.99 -13.54
N ALA A 190 10.84 -21.95 -14.46
CA ALA A 190 11.27 -21.78 -15.84
C ALA A 190 10.30 -20.82 -16.58
N TYR A 191 10.80 -20.15 -17.61
CA TYR A 191 9.95 -19.25 -18.42
C TYR A 191 8.92 -20.01 -19.22
N ASP A 192 9.29 -21.14 -19.89
CA ASP A 192 8.47 -21.87 -20.86
C ASP A 192 8.57 -23.39 -20.66
N ASP A 193 7.57 -24.14 -21.10
CA ASP A 193 7.43 -25.60 -20.98
C ASP A 193 8.52 -26.37 -21.73
N ASN A 194 9.14 -25.77 -22.76
CA ASN A 194 10.25 -26.38 -23.51
C ASN A 194 11.50 -26.60 -22.67
N GLU A 195 11.57 -26.00 -21.50
CA GLU A 195 12.74 -26.02 -20.60
C GLU A 195 12.41 -26.68 -19.24
N ALA A 196 11.11 -26.77 -18.92
CA ALA A 196 10.61 -27.51 -17.77
C ALA A 196 10.39 -28.98 -18.14
N GLY A 197 10.52 -29.90 -17.19
CA GLY A 197 10.00 -31.25 -17.36
C GLY A 197 8.49 -31.21 -17.63
N THR A 198 7.94 -32.21 -18.28
CA THR A 198 6.59 -32.27 -18.84
C THR A 198 5.42 -31.95 -17.89
N ASP A 199 5.67 -31.79 -16.57
CA ASP A 199 4.66 -31.50 -15.55
C ASP A 199 5.03 -30.33 -14.59
N GLU A 200 6.07 -29.55 -14.88
CA GLU A 200 6.47 -28.43 -14.02
C GLU A 200 5.72 -27.15 -14.41
N LEU A 201 5.23 -26.44 -13.40
CA LEU A 201 4.67 -25.09 -13.55
C LEU A 201 5.72 -24.12 -14.11
N THR A 202 5.34 -23.37 -15.13
CA THR A 202 6.19 -22.34 -15.73
C THR A 202 5.60 -20.96 -15.54
N LEU A 203 6.43 -19.91 -15.63
CA LEU A 203 5.96 -18.53 -15.53
C LEU A 203 4.88 -18.19 -16.55
N ARG A 204 4.84 -18.89 -17.67
CA ARG A 204 3.88 -18.68 -18.74
C ARG A 204 2.57 -19.47 -18.55
N SER A 205 2.63 -20.71 -18.06
CA SER A 205 1.46 -21.59 -17.90
C SER A 205 0.81 -21.49 -16.52
N GLY A 206 1.57 -21.25 -15.44
CA GLY A 206 1.12 -21.25 -14.06
C GLY A 206 0.64 -19.91 -13.53
N GLY A 207 -0.01 -19.08 -14.36
CA GLY A 207 -0.30 -17.68 -14.06
C GLY A 207 -1.02 -17.43 -12.73
N GLU A 208 -2.01 -18.22 -12.35
CA GLU A 208 -2.77 -18.01 -11.10
C GLU A 208 -1.98 -18.45 -9.87
N GLU A 209 -1.41 -19.65 -9.89
CA GLU A 209 -0.63 -20.18 -8.74
C GLU A 209 0.62 -19.36 -8.45
N ILE A 210 1.28 -18.85 -9.49
CA ILE A 210 2.45 -17.97 -9.36
C ILE A 210 2.04 -16.61 -8.79
N ASN A 211 0.89 -16.07 -9.19
CA ASN A 211 0.36 -14.83 -8.63
C ASN A 211 0.02 -14.99 -7.15
N GLU A 212 -0.59 -16.12 -6.73
CA GLU A 212 -0.85 -16.41 -5.31
C GLU A 212 0.43 -16.52 -4.48
N GLN A 213 1.45 -17.21 -5.00
CA GLN A 213 2.75 -17.27 -4.33
C GLN A 213 3.42 -15.91 -4.22
N LEU A 214 3.33 -15.10 -5.29
CA LEU A 214 3.87 -13.75 -5.30
C LEU A 214 3.15 -12.87 -4.27
N GLU A 215 1.81 -12.95 -4.20
CA GLU A 215 1.01 -12.25 -3.21
C GLU A 215 1.38 -12.66 -1.78
N GLN A 216 1.53 -13.96 -1.52
CA GLN A 216 1.97 -14.46 -0.22
C GLN A 216 3.35 -13.93 0.16
N LYS A 217 4.32 -13.99 -0.75
CA LYS A 217 5.69 -13.49 -0.51
C LYS A 217 5.73 -11.98 -0.30
N LEU A 218 4.90 -11.24 -1.04
CA LEU A 218 4.74 -9.80 -0.84
C LEU A 218 4.14 -9.49 0.53
N ASN A 219 3.07 -10.19 0.91
CA ASN A 219 2.43 -10.01 2.21
C ASN A 219 3.38 -10.34 3.37
N GLU A 220 4.20 -11.40 3.27
CA GLU A 220 5.22 -11.73 4.27
C GLU A 220 6.23 -10.57 4.45
N ARG A 221 6.73 -9.98 3.33
CA ARG A 221 7.72 -8.90 3.36
C ARG A 221 7.12 -7.56 3.82
N LEU A 222 5.90 -7.27 3.38
CA LEU A 222 5.24 -6.00 3.66
C LEU A 222 4.53 -5.96 5.01
N ALA A 223 4.36 -7.12 5.68
CA ALA A 223 3.76 -7.21 7.01
C ALA A 223 4.48 -6.38 8.08
N MET A 224 5.81 -6.23 7.96
CA MET A 224 6.59 -5.36 8.85
C MET A 224 6.21 -3.88 8.72
N ALA A 225 5.76 -3.47 7.53
CA ALA A 225 5.29 -2.12 7.25
C ALA A 225 3.82 -1.91 7.60
N GLY A 226 3.10 -2.94 8.04
CA GLY A 226 1.66 -2.89 8.22
C GLY A 226 0.89 -2.69 6.91
N ILE A 227 1.49 -3.07 5.77
CA ILE A 227 0.89 -3.01 4.44
C ILE A 227 0.35 -4.41 4.10
N GLU A 228 -0.82 -4.45 3.48
CA GLU A 228 -1.47 -5.65 2.95
C GLU A 228 -1.58 -5.51 1.43
N VAL A 229 -1.11 -6.52 0.72
CA VAL A 229 -1.35 -6.70 -0.71
C VAL A 229 -2.69 -7.38 -0.88
N VAL A 230 -3.57 -6.75 -1.63
CA VAL A 230 -4.92 -7.26 -1.94
C VAL A 230 -4.88 -8.17 -3.16
N GLU A 231 -4.05 -7.80 -4.14
CA GLU A 231 -3.89 -8.52 -5.39
C GLU A 231 -2.51 -8.19 -5.97
N ALA A 232 -1.84 -9.20 -6.53
CA ALA A 232 -0.58 -9.04 -7.24
C ALA A 232 -0.61 -9.90 -8.51
N ARG A 233 -0.36 -9.28 -9.67
CA ARG A 233 -0.38 -9.98 -10.96
C ARG A 233 0.80 -9.59 -11.82
N ILE A 234 1.39 -10.58 -12.49
CA ILE A 234 2.37 -10.35 -13.53
C ILE A 234 1.66 -9.74 -14.73
N ASN A 235 2.04 -8.53 -15.13
CA ASN A 235 1.48 -7.81 -16.28
C ASN A 235 2.39 -7.85 -17.51
N TYR A 236 3.67 -8.11 -17.32
CA TYR A 236 4.64 -8.17 -18.39
C TYR A 236 5.60 -9.34 -18.18
N LEU A 237 5.76 -10.16 -19.22
CA LEU A 237 6.66 -11.30 -19.22
C LEU A 237 7.24 -11.50 -20.61
N ALA A 238 8.54 -11.34 -20.77
CA ALA A 238 9.25 -11.50 -22.05
C ALA A 238 10.71 -11.92 -21.83
N TYR A 239 11.31 -12.58 -22.82
CA TYR A 239 12.76 -12.77 -22.84
C TYR A 239 13.46 -11.41 -22.96
N ALA A 240 14.61 -11.29 -22.33
CA ALA A 240 15.44 -10.10 -22.50
C ALA A 240 15.90 -9.97 -23.97
N PRO A 241 16.02 -8.76 -24.53
CA PRO A 241 16.32 -8.53 -25.94
C PRO A 241 17.56 -9.26 -26.44
N GLU A 242 18.54 -9.47 -25.57
CA GLU A 242 19.82 -10.12 -25.91
C GLU A 242 19.65 -11.58 -26.35
N ILE A 243 18.65 -12.29 -25.78
CA ILE A 243 18.44 -13.72 -26.05
C ILE A 243 17.14 -14.00 -26.81
N ALA A 244 16.26 -13.01 -26.97
CA ALA A 244 14.94 -13.19 -27.58
C ALA A 244 15.00 -13.85 -28.96
N ALA A 245 15.93 -13.43 -29.83
CA ALA A 245 16.08 -14.00 -31.17
C ALA A 245 16.56 -15.46 -31.16
N VAL A 246 17.42 -15.82 -30.21
CA VAL A 246 17.93 -17.20 -30.07
C VAL A 246 16.82 -18.11 -29.54
N MET A 247 16.06 -17.66 -28.53
CA MET A 247 14.95 -18.40 -27.95
C MET A 247 13.82 -18.61 -28.94
N LEU A 248 13.51 -17.62 -29.78
CA LEU A 248 12.53 -17.76 -30.84
C LEU A 248 12.92 -18.87 -31.85
N ARG A 249 14.20 -18.92 -32.26
CA ARG A 249 14.68 -19.99 -33.13
C ARG A 249 14.59 -21.37 -32.47
N ARG A 250 14.89 -21.47 -31.19
CA ARG A 250 14.76 -22.71 -30.41
C ARG A 250 13.30 -23.16 -30.34
N GLN A 251 12.36 -22.25 -30.07
CA GLN A 251 10.93 -22.54 -30.06
C GLN A 251 10.43 -23.02 -31.44
N GLN A 252 10.88 -22.38 -32.51
CA GLN A 252 10.57 -22.83 -33.89
C GLN A 252 11.08 -24.24 -34.16
N ALA A 253 12.31 -24.56 -33.78
CA ALA A 253 12.87 -25.90 -33.96
C ALA A 253 12.12 -26.96 -33.16
N SER A 254 11.78 -26.69 -31.91
CA SER A 254 10.97 -27.55 -31.05
C SER A 254 9.58 -27.77 -31.64
N ALA A 255 8.92 -26.72 -32.10
CA ALA A 255 7.60 -26.81 -32.74
C ALA A 255 7.62 -27.69 -34.03
N ILE A 256 8.67 -27.62 -34.85
CA ILE A 256 8.84 -28.47 -36.02
C ILE A 256 9.00 -29.95 -35.63
N ILE A 257 9.78 -30.25 -34.58
CA ILE A 257 9.97 -31.60 -34.08
C ILE A 257 8.64 -32.16 -33.58
N SER A 258 7.94 -31.43 -32.70
CA SER A 258 6.63 -31.85 -32.19
C SER A 258 5.57 -32.02 -33.26
N ALA A 259 5.56 -31.17 -34.28
CA ALA A 259 4.65 -31.34 -35.44
C ALA A 259 4.95 -32.64 -36.21
N ARG A 260 6.25 -32.98 -36.42
CA ARG A 260 6.64 -34.22 -37.07
C ARG A 260 6.27 -35.45 -36.25
N GLU A 261 6.46 -35.45 -34.96
CA GLU A 261 6.05 -36.52 -34.04
C GLU A 261 4.54 -36.77 -34.14
N LYS A 262 3.70 -35.73 -34.14
CA LYS A 262 2.25 -35.83 -34.26
C LYS A 262 1.82 -36.37 -35.64
N ILE A 263 2.53 -36.01 -36.71
CA ILE A 263 2.26 -36.56 -38.05
C ILE A 263 2.56 -38.05 -38.09
N VAL A 264 3.67 -38.51 -37.50
CA VAL A 264 4.04 -39.92 -37.42
C VAL A 264 3.04 -40.69 -36.57
N GLU A 265 2.65 -40.18 -35.42
CA GLU A 265 1.65 -40.77 -34.53
C GLU A 265 0.30 -40.91 -35.28
N GLY A 266 -0.15 -39.85 -35.93
CA GLY A 266 -1.38 -39.88 -36.73
C GLY A 266 -1.33 -40.87 -37.88
N ALA A 267 -0.17 -41.01 -38.56
CA ALA A 267 0.03 -42.04 -39.60
C ALA A 267 -0.02 -43.46 -39.01
N CYS A 268 0.62 -43.69 -37.87
CA CYS A 268 0.54 -44.99 -37.19
C CYS A 268 -0.87 -45.35 -36.77
N LEU A 269 -1.65 -44.43 -36.25
CA LEU A 269 -3.05 -44.63 -35.86
C LEU A 269 -3.92 -44.97 -37.08
N LEU A 270 -3.65 -44.41 -38.25
CA LEU A 270 -4.37 -44.66 -39.48
C LEU A 270 -4.13 -46.09 -40.02
N TYR A 271 -2.90 -46.62 -39.81
CA TYR A 271 -2.54 -47.99 -40.20
C TYR A 271 -2.98 -49.07 -39.21
N THR A 272 -3.16 -48.71 -37.93
CA THR A 272 -3.57 -49.63 -36.86
C THR A 272 -5.08 -49.62 -36.62
N SER A 273 -5.82 -48.67 -37.14
CA SER A 273 -7.29 -48.62 -37.05
C SER A 273 -7.92 -49.65 -38.00
N PRO A 274 -8.89 -50.46 -37.51
CA PRO A 274 -9.60 -51.42 -38.38
C PRO A 274 -10.30 -50.69 -39.52
N SER A 275 -10.15 -51.24 -40.73
CA SER A 275 -10.76 -50.67 -41.95
C SER A 275 -12.29 -50.68 -41.81
N PRO A 276 -12.98 -49.59 -42.13
CA PRO A 276 -14.45 -49.58 -42.10
C PRO A 276 -15.10 -50.52 -43.18
N ARG A 277 -14.31 -51.33 -43.84
CA ARG A 277 -14.74 -52.27 -44.86
C ARG A 277 -14.63 -53.74 -44.49
N ASP A 278 -14.23 -54.09 -43.31
CA ASP A 278 -14.20 -55.48 -42.79
C ASP A 278 -15.44 -55.79 -41.97
#